data_d27adf2999701c2570f1436ba769a8eb
#
_entry.id   d27adf2999701c2570f1436ba769a8eb
#
_cell.length_a   1.000
_cell.length_b   1.000
_cell.length_c   1.000
_cell.angle_alpha   90.00
_cell.angle_beta   90.00
_cell.angle_gamma   90.00
#
_symmetry.space_group_name_H-M   'P 1'
#
loop_
_entity.id
_entity.type
_entity.pdbx_description
1 polymer ?
#
loop_
_entity_poly.entity_id
_entity_poly.type
_entity_poly.pdbx_seq_one_letter_code
_entity_poly.pdbx_strand_id
1 'polypeptide(L)'
;MADNDFDNVTEECFTSTKSFWNFPCAHRQYRHEGNCHLIHGYSRSFHFVFGIKSFTKEGFAVDYGDLKELKAHLDHMYDHTLVLDEEDPHIDTFRKLENAGVCRIRTHPMGPGMEGTAHYLCEWTDNWLRKKTRGRAWVISVEARENDKNSSIYTNPNAGFKGWTG
;
A
#
# COMPACT_ATOMS: atom_id res chain seq x y z
N MET A 1 15.78 -39.62 -22.64
CA MET A 1 15.16 -38.34 -22.93
C MET A 1 14.86 -37.74 -21.55
N ALA A 2 15.54 -36.68 -21.21
CA ALA A 2 15.25 -36.01 -19.92
C ALA A 2 13.90 -35.28 -20.08
N ASP A 3 12.93 -35.68 -19.26
CA ASP A 3 11.68 -34.94 -19.14
C ASP A 3 12.03 -33.50 -18.77
N ASN A 4 11.61 -32.54 -19.59
CA ASN A 4 11.84 -31.13 -19.32
C ASN A 4 10.95 -30.76 -18.11
N ASP A 5 11.56 -30.59 -16.94
CA ASP A 5 10.91 -30.13 -15.70
C ASP A 5 10.24 -28.74 -15.84
N PHE A 6 10.27 -28.12 -17.01
CA PHE A 6 9.65 -26.82 -17.29
C PHE A 6 8.21 -26.88 -17.81
N ASP A 7 7.68 -28.09 -18.11
CA ASP A 7 6.33 -28.24 -18.67
C ASP A 7 5.20 -27.90 -17.67
N ASN A 8 5.52 -27.69 -16.38
CA ASN A 8 4.56 -27.33 -15.33
C ASN A 8 4.62 -25.86 -14.90
N VAL A 9 5.42 -25.01 -15.57
CA VAL A 9 5.48 -23.59 -15.24
C VAL A 9 4.30 -22.87 -15.90
N THR A 10 3.33 -22.47 -15.10
CA THR A 10 2.19 -21.66 -15.55
C THR A 10 2.43 -20.18 -15.26
N GLU A 11 1.74 -19.29 -15.97
CA GLU A 11 1.84 -17.85 -15.73
C GLU A 11 1.47 -17.48 -14.28
N GLU A 12 0.62 -18.26 -13.62
CA GLU A 12 0.22 -18.09 -12.22
C GLU A 12 1.36 -18.34 -11.22
N CYS A 13 2.45 -19.00 -11.63
CA CYS A 13 3.66 -19.17 -10.82
C CYS A 13 4.46 -17.87 -10.65
N PHE A 14 4.19 -16.86 -11.48
CA PHE A 14 4.92 -15.59 -11.42
C PHE A 14 4.25 -14.59 -10.50
N THR A 15 5.08 -13.90 -9.75
CA THR A 15 4.70 -12.68 -9.03
C THR A 15 5.54 -11.52 -9.55
N SER A 16 4.97 -10.32 -9.44
CA SER A 16 5.67 -9.09 -9.76
C SER A 16 5.74 -8.22 -8.52
N THR A 17 6.80 -7.44 -8.36
CA THR A 17 6.95 -6.58 -7.19
C THR A 17 7.24 -5.14 -7.59
N LYS A 18 6.84 -4.21 -6.74
CA LYS A 18 7.19 -2.80 -6.87
C LYS A 18 7.40 -2.17 -5.51
N SER A 19 8.52 -1.47 -5.36
CA SER A 19 8.81 -0.66 -4.19
C SER A 19 8.72 0.83 -4.52
N PHE A 20 8.24 1.59 -3.54
CA PHE A 20 8.20 3.04 -3.56
C PHE A 20 8.86 3.56 -2.28
N TRP A 21 9.72 4.57 -2.41
CA TRP A 21 10.59 5.06 -1.35
C TRP A 21 10.43 6.57 -1.14
N ASN A 22 10.92 7.05 0.00
CA ASN A 22 11.06 8.48 0.30
C ASN A 22 9.74 9.24 0.44
N PHE A 23 8.83 8.73 1.31
CA PHE A 23 7.63 9.45 1.71
C PHE A 23 7.80 10.03 3.12
N PRO A 24 8.31 11.26 3.25
CA PRO A 24 8.43 11.92 4.56
C PRO A 24 7.03 12.16 5.11
N CYS A 25 6.70 11.45 6.20
CA CYS A 25 5.36 11.39 6.74
C CYS A 25 5.41 11.32 8.26
N ALA A 26 4.64 12.18 8.91
CA ALA A 26 4.45 12.11 10.35
C ALA A 26 3.14 11.40 10.70
N HIS A 27 3.07 10.86 11.92
CA HIS A 27 1.86 10.24 12.47
C HIS A 27 1.90 10.24 14.00
N ARG A 28 0.78 9.85 14.61
CA ARG A 28 0.72 9.55 16.04
C ARG A 28 -0.30 8.44 16.31
N GLN A 29 0.01 7.59 17.29
CA GLN A 29 -0.88 6.55 17.79
C GLN A 29 -1.49 7.04 19.10
N TYR A 30 -2.57 7.81 19.05
CA TYR A 30 -3.11 8.52 20.22
C TYR A 30 -3.53 7.59 21.37
N ARG A 31 -3.83 6.32 21.08
CA ARG A 31 -4.17 5.30 22.08
C ARG A 31 -2.97 4.65 22.75
N HIS A 32 -1.74 4.96 22.30
CA HIS A 32 -0.53 4.35 22.83
C HIS A 32 -0.09 5.04 24.13
N GLU A 33 0.29 4.26 25.15
CA GLU A 33 0.73 4.81 26.45
C GLU A 33 2.18 5.32 26.42
N GLY A 34 3.01 4.85 25.48
CA GLY A 34 4.40 5.27 25.30
C GLY A 34 4.55 6.39 24.28
N ASN A 35 5.78 6.71 23.89
CA ASN A 35 6.13 7.86 23.06
C ASN A 35 5.43 7.93 21.69
N CYS A 36 4.88 6.83 21.19
CA CYS A 36 4.16 6.84 19.91
C CYS A 36 2.85 7.65 19.94
N HIS A 37 2.35 8.06 21.12
CA HIS A 37 1.21 8.98 21.20
C HIS A 37 1.57 10.41 20.78
N LEU A 38 2.85 10.76 20.79
CA LEU A 38 3.35 12.03 20.28
C LEU A 38 3.47 11.99 18.75
N ILE A 39 3.44 13.16 18.12
CA ILE A 39 3.73 13.24 16.69
C ILE A 39 5.19 12.87 16.46
N HIS A 40 5.40 11.91 15.60
CA HIS A 40 6.73 11.50 15.15
C HIS A 40 6.64 11.04 13.69
N GLY A 41 7.77 10.93 13.01
CA GLY A 41 7.75 10.57 11.61
C GLY A 41 9.09 10.11 11.08
N TYR A 42 9.00 9.44 9.95
CA TYR A 42 10.11 8.87 9.21
C TYR A 42 9.87 9.02 7.70
N SER A 43 10.87 8.66 6.93
CA SER A 43 10.70 8.50 5.48
C SER A 43 10.16 7.10 5.20
N ARG A 44 8.84 6.98 5.08
CA ARG A 44 8.17 5.69 4.82
C ARG A 44 8.52 5.13 3.46
N SER A 45 8.43 3.83 3.34
CA SER A 45 8.48 3.13 2.05
C SER A 45 7.46 2.01 2.01
N PHE A 46 7.10 1.61 0.79
CA PHE A 46 6.06 0.61 0.55
C PHE A 46 6.54 -0.40 -0.48
N HIS A 47 6.31 -1.68 -0.20
CA HIS A 47 6.63 -2.78 -1.11
C HIS A 47 5.36 -3.57 -1.41
N PHE A 48 5.04 -3.70 -2.68
CA PHE A 48 3.87 -4.41 -3.19
C PHE A 48 4.29 -5.69 -3.87
N VAL A 49 3.55 -6.76 -3.61
CA VAL A 49 3.66 -8.04 -4.31
C VAL A 49 2.35 -8.28 -5.06
N PHE A 50 2.44 -8.49 -6.36
CA PHE A 50 1.32 -8.71 -7.26
C PHE A 50 1.28 -10.14 -7.76
N GLY A 51 0.09 -10.74 -7.79
CA GLY A 51 -0.20 -11.99 -8.47
C GLY A 51 -0.91 -11.74 -9.80
N ILE A 52 -0.82 -12.69 -10.71
CA ILE A 52 -1.43 -12.62 -12.02
C ILE A 52 -2.07 -13.94 -12.41
N LYS A 53 -3.09 -13.88 -13.26
CA LYS A 53 -3.63 -15.04 -13.97
C LYS A 53 -2.89 -15.29 -15.28
N SER A 54 -2.50 -14.23 -15.97
CA SER A 54 -1.82 -14.28 -17.27
C SER A 54 -0.98 -13.02 -17.49
N PHE A 55 0.01 -13.12 -18.35
CA PHE A 55 0.77 -11.99 -18.83
C PHE A 55 -0.05 -11.07 -19.73
N THR A 56 0.42 -9.83 -19.93
CA THR A 56 -0.07 -8.96 -21.02
C THR A 56 0.44 -9.50 -22.37
N LYS A 57 -0.06 -8.97 -23.47
CA LYS A 57 0.43 -9.32 -24.81
C LYS A 57 1.92 -8.98 -25.02
N GLU A 58 2.46 -8.05 -24.22
CA GLU A 58 3.87 -7.68 -24.20
C GLU A 58 4.71 -8.59 -23.28
N GLY A 59 4.10 -9.55 -22.57
CA GLY A 59 4.78 -10.45 -21.64
C GLY A 59 4.99 -9.90 -20.24
N PHE A 60 4.24 -8.85 -19.85
CA PHE A 60 4.35 -8.27 -18.50
C PHE A 60 3.33 -8.88 -17.52
N ALA A 61 3.78 -9.16 -16.31
CA ALA A 61 2.89 -9.49 -15.20
C ALA A 61 2.02 -8.25 -14.84
N VAL A 62 2.69 -7.16 -14.52
CA VAL A 62 2.10 -5.83 -14.34
C VAL A 62 2.99 -4.84 -15.10
N ASP A 63 2.40 -3.98 -15.91
CA ASP A 63 3.15 -2.88 -16.53
C ASP A 63 3.46 -1.83 -15.46
N TYR A 64 4.74 -1.63 -15.18
CA TYR A 64 5.17 -0.63 -14.19
C TYR A 64 4.87 0.81 -14.61
N GLY A 65 4.74 1.07 -15.92
CA GLY A 65 4.28 2.36 -16.44
C GLY A 65 2.85 2.69 -16.02
N ASP A 66 2.04 1.68 -15.83
CA ASP A 66 0.65 1.81 -15.35
C ASP A 66 0.54 2.13 -13.86
N LEU A 67 1.60 1.94 -13.07
CA LEU A 67 1.60 2.18 -11.63
C LEU A 67 1.73 3.68 -11.25
N LYS A 68 1.67 4.60 -12.21
CA LYS A 68 1.73 6.05 -11.95
C LYS A 68 0.58 6.54 -11.06
N GLU A 69 -0.61 5.96 -11.23
CA GLU A 69 -1.78 6.30 -10.41
C GLU A 69 -1.58 5.84 -8.95
N LEU A 70 -1.01 4.65 -8.76
CA LEU A 70 -0.63 4.17 -7.42
C LEU A 70 0.41 5.12 -6.80
N LYS A 71 1.45 5.51 -7.54
CA LYS A 71 2.44 6.48 -7.05
C LYS A 71 1.79 7.80 -6.66
N ALA A 72 0.89 8.33 -7.48
CA ALA A 72 0.17 9.58 -7.18
C ALA A 72 -0.70 9.45 -5.92
N HIS A 73 -1.33 8.29 -5.70
CA HIS A 73 -2.08 8.01 -4.47
C HIS A 73 -1.16 7.99 -3.24
N LEU A 74 0.00 7.32 -3.34
CA LEU A 74 0.99 7.30 -2.26
C LEU A 74 1.52 8.70 -1.95
N ASP A 75 1.82 9.52 -2.96
CA ASP A 75 2.24 10.91 -2.78
C ASP A 75 1.16 11.73 -2.07
N HIS A 76 -0.09 11.59 -2.51
CA HIS A 76 -1.22 12.28 -1.88
C HIS A 76 -1.36 11.91 -0.40
N MET A 77 -1.20 10.63 -0.06
CA MET A 77 -1.43 10.15 1.30
C MET A 77 -0.23 10.34 2.23
N TYR A 78 1.00 10.21 1.71
CA TYR A 78 2.17 10.06 2.57
C TYR A 78 3.34 11.02 2.28
N ASP A 79 3.26 11.86 1.24
CA ASP A 79 4.34 12.80 0.96
C ASP A 79 4.10 14.16 1.64
N HIS A 80 4.94 14.50 2.64
CA HIS A 80 4.81 15.72 3.47
C HIS A 80 3.44 15.85 4.16
N THR A 81 2.95 14.76 4.74
CA THR A 81 1.65 14.68 5.40
C THR A 81 1.75 14.32 6.87
N LEU A 82 0.71 14.62 7.61
CA LEU A 82 0.45 14.13 8.96
C LEU A 82 -0.73 13.14 8.88
N VAL A 83 -0.45 11.86 9.08
CA VAL A 83 -1.46 10.81 9.06
C VAL A 83 -1.99 10.58 10.48
N LEU A 84 -3.28 10.65 10.64
CA LEU A 84 -3.97 10.52 11.93
C LEU A 84 -5.07 9.45 11.86
N ASP A 85 -5.43 8.94 13.01
CA ASP A 85 -6.67 8.19 13.17
C ASP A 85 -7.85 9.15 13.02
N GLU A 86 -8.95 8.72 12.40
CA GLU A 86 -10.16 9.53 12.24
C GLU A 86 -10.81 9.88 13.60
N GLU A 87 -10.60 9.03 14.61
CA GLU A 87 -11.12 9.19 15.96
C GLU A 87 -10.14 9.90 16.91
N ASP A 88 -9.04 10.49 16.39
CA ASP A 88 -8.09 11.21 17.25
C ASP A 88 -8.80 12.36 18.02
N PRO A 89 -8.76 12.36 19.37
CA PRO A 89 -9.46 13.36 20.17
C PRO A 89 -8.98 14.81 19.94
N HIS A 90 -7.83 14.98 19.31
CA HIS A 90 -7.29 16.30 18.97
C HIS A 90 -7.42 16.65 17.47
N ILE A 91 -8.26 15.92 16.73
CA ILE A 91 -8.41 16.11 15.28
C ILE A 91 -8.76 17.56 14.91
N ASP A 92 -9.61 18.22 15.70
CA ASP A 92 -10.00 19.62 15.47
C ASP A 92 -8.82 20.59 15.64
N THR A 93 -7.92 20.29 16.58
CA THR A 93 -6.68 21.09 16.75
C THR A 93 -5.78 20.95 15.55
N PHE A 94 -5.61 19.73 15.04
CA PHE A 94 -4.81 19.48 13.83
C PHE A 94 -5.45 20.13 12.60
N ARG A 95 -6.77 20.12 12.47
CA ARG A 95 -7.46 20.80 11.37
C ARG A 95 -7.25 22.32 11.40
N LYS A 96 -7.15 22.93 12.56
CA LYS A 96 -6.75 24.36 12.68
C LYS A 96 -5.35 24.61 12.17
N LEU A 97 -4.39 23.72 12.43
CA LEU A 97 -3.04 23.81 11.90
C LEU A 97 -3.01 23.62 10.38
N GLU A 98 -3.81 22.70 9.85
CA GLU A 98 -3.96 22.52 8.40
C GLU A 98 -4.53 23.78 7.74
N ASN A 99 -5.59 24.36 8.31
CA ASN A 99 -6.18 25.62 7.82
C ASN A 99 -5.20 26.80 7.87
N ALA A 100 -4.27 26.78 8.82
CA ALA A 100 -3.18 27.76 8.90
C ALA A 100 -2.02 27.48 7.92
N GLY A 101 -2.09 26.40 7.14
CA GLY A 101 -1.07 26.01 6.17
C GLY A 101 0.20 25.39 6.78
N VAL A 102 0.13 24.93 8.04
CA VAL A 102 1.28 24.38 8.77
C VAL A 102 1.52 22.91 8.45
N CYS A 103 0.47 22.15 8.13
CA CYS A 103 0.55 20.72 7.79
C CYS A 103 -0.51 20.34 6.76
N ARG A 104 -0.39 19.12 6.25
CA ARG A 104 -1.44 18.47 5.43
C ARG A 104 -1.90 17.22 6.15
N ILE A 105 -3.16 17.16 6.53
CA ILE A 105 -3.71 16.02 7.26
C ILE A 105 -4.23 14.97 6.28
N ARG A 106 -3.96 13.71 6.60
CA ARG A 106 -4.62 12.55 6.02
C ARG A 106 -5.11 11.66 7.15
N THR A 107 -6.28 11.12 6.95
CA THR A 107 -6.86 10.13 7.86
C THR A 107 -7.20 8.87 7.09
N HIS A 108 -7.15 7.73 7.76
CA HIS A 108 -7.75 6.51 7.25
C HIS A 108 -8.26 5.63 8.41
N PRO A 109 -9.30 4.84 8.16
CA PRO A 109 -10.07 4.19 9.24
C PRO A 109 -9.31 3.06 9.95
N MET A 110 -8.20 2.62 9.39
CA MET A 110 -7.41 1.51 9.94
C MET A 110 -6.28 1.96 10.86
N GLY A 111 -6.25 3.26 11.20
CA GLY A 111 -5.22 3.87 12.03
C GLY A 111 -3.91 4.17 11.28
N PRO A 112 -3.11 5.11 11.80
CA PRO A 112 -1.93 5.68 11.11
C PRO A 112 -0.65 4.86 11.23
N GLY A 113 -0.66 3.75 12.00
CA GLY A 113 0.49 2.85 12.16
C GLY A 113 0.78 2.03 10.91
N MET A 114 1.86 1.26 10.97
CA MET A 114 2.29 0.45 9.82
C MET A 114 1.29 -0.65 9.46
N GLU A 115 0.65 -1.26 10.47
CA GLU A 115 -0.38 -2.28 10.29
C GLU A 115 -1.59 -1.71 9.54
N GLY A 116 -2.15 -0.62 10.03
CA GLY A 116 -3.28 0.05 9.40
C GLY A 116 -2.94 0.58 8.01
N THR A 117 -1.73 1.11 7.84
CA THR A 117 -1.23 1.58 6.55
C THR A 117 -1.09 0.44 5.54
N ALA A 118 -0.49 -0.69 5.92
CA ALA A 118 -0.33 -1.85 5.03
C ALA A 118 -1.69 -2.43 4.61
N HIS A 119 -2.63 -2.54 5.56
CA HIS A 119 -3.98 -3.00 5.29
C HIS A 119 -4.72 -2.07 4.32
N TYR A 120 -4.78 -0.78 4.63
CA TYR A 120 -5.41 0.24 3.77
C TYR A 120 -4.86 0.23 2.35
N LEU A 121 -3.54 0.23 2.21
CA LEU A 121 -2.89 0.22 0.89
C LEU A 121 -3.17 -1.07 0.13
N CYS A 122 -3.25 -2.20 0.82
CA CYS A 122 -3.59 -3.48 0.19
C CYS A 122 -5.01 -3.44 -0.39
N GLU A 123 -6.01 -3.01 0.38
CA GLU A 123 -7.39 -2.93 -0.08
C GLU A 123 -7.57 -1.93 -1.22
N TRP A 124 -7.02 -0.72 -1.06
CA TRP A 124 -7.12 0.30 -2.09
C TRP A 124 -6.46 -0.16 -3.40
N THR A 125 -5.23 -0.69 -3.31
CA THR A 125 -4.46 -1.10 -4.49
C THR A 125 -5.06 -2.33 -5.16
N ASP A 126 -5.55 -3.31 -4.40
CA ASP A 126 -6.19 -4.51 -4.96
C ASP A 126 -7.45 -4.14 -5.76
N ASN A 127 -8.31 -3.29 -5.18
CA ASN A 127 -9.51 -2.80 -5.85
C ASN A 127 -9.18 -2.03 -7.13
N TRP A 128 -8.22 -1.12 -7.06
CA TRP A 128 -7.78 -0.34 -8.21
C TRP A 128 -7.15 -1.23 -9.30
N LEU A 129 -6.23 -2.13 -8.93
CA LEU A 129 -5.52 -2.98 -9.87
C LEU A 129 -6.46 -3.97 -10.57
N ARG A 130 -7.39 -4.56 -9.83
CA ARG A 130 -8.41 -5.46 -10.41
C ARG A 130 -9.28 -4.74 -11.42
N LYS A 131 -9.76 -3.54 -11.12
CA LYS A 131 -10.53 -2.71 -12.06
C LYS A 131 -9.71 -2.42 -13.32
N LYS A 132 -8.48 -1.94 -13.15
CA LYS A 132 -7.58 -1.59 -14.25
C LYS A 132 -7.25 -2.78 -15.15
N THR A 133 -7.09 -3.96 -14.58
CA THR A 133 -6.67 -5.17 -15.29
C THR A 133 -7.83 -6.14 -15.60
N ARG A 134 -9.08 -5.76 -15.31
CA ARG A 134 -10.26 -6.62 -15.44
C ARG A 134 -10.09 -7.96 -14.70
N GLY A 135 -9.57 -7.91 -13.47
CA GLY A 135 -9.33 -9.06 -12.62
C GLY A 135 -8.11 -9.91 -12.96
N ARG A 136 -7.35 -9.57 -14.02
CA ARG A 136 -6.17 -10.34 -14.44
C ARG A 136 -5.02 -10.29 -13.42
N ALA A 137 -4.87 -9.18 -12.70
CA ALA A 137 -3.86 -9.01 -11.66
C ALA A 137 -4.52 -8.57 -10.33
N TRP A 138 -3.87 -8.91 -9.23
CA TRP A 138 -4.31 -8.59 -7.86
C TRP A 138 -3.11 -8.34 -6.95
N VAL A 139 -3.36 -7.82 -5.75
CA VAL A 139 -2.34 -7.68 -4.71
C VAL A 139 -2.27 -8.97 -3.89
N ILE A 140 -1.08 -9.51 -3.67
CA ILE A 140 -0.81 -10.62 -2.75
C ILE A 140 -0.53 -10.07 -1.35
N SER A 141 0.37 -9.10 -1.25
CA SER A 141 0.73 -8.47 0.02
C SER A 141 1.26 -7.06 -0.18
N VAL A 142 1.19 -6.29 0.89
CA VAL A 142 1.80 -4.97 1.00
C VAL A 142 2.62 -4.90 2.27
N GLU A 143 3.87 -4.47 2.16
CA GLU A 143 4.70 -4.09 3.29
C GLU A 143 4.72 -2.57 3.40
N ALA A 144 4.37 -2.04 4.57
CA ALA A 144 4.59 -0.65 4.96
C ALA A 144 5.77 -0.59 5.93
N ARG A 145 6.80 0.17 5.57
CA ARG A 145 8.01 0.34 6.37
C ARG A 145 8.05 1.74 6.98
N GLU A 146 8.25 1.77 8.27
CA GLU A 146 8.47 3.00 9.00
C GLU A 146 9.91 3.50 8.80
N ASN A 147 10.85 2.55 8.89
CA ASN A 147 12.29 2.75 8.78
C ASN A 147 12.96 1.43 8.41
N ASP A 148 14.30 1.37 8.41
CA ASP A 148 15.05 0.17 8.03
C ASP A 148 14.87 -1.03 9.00
N LYS A 149 14.37 -0.78 10.21
CA LYS A 149 14.23 -1.81 11.27
C LYS A 149 12.80 -2.31 11.42
N ASN A 150 11.81 -1.44 11.19
CA ASN A 150 10.42 -1.70 11.52
C ASN A 150 9.53 -1.64 10.29
N SER A 151 8.77 -2.67 10.08
CA SER A 151 7.74 -2.74 9.03
C SER A 151 6.59 -3.63 9.47
N SER A 152 5.46 -3.50 8.79
CA SER A 152 4.35 -4.43 8.89
C SER A 152 3.95 -4.91 7.50
N ILE A 153 3.64 -6.19 7.38
CA ILE A 153 3.19 -6.81 6.13
C ILE A 153 1.73 -7.23 6.31
N TYR A 154 0.88 -6.77 5.41
CA TYR A 154 -0.48 -7.28 5.30
C TYR A 154 -0.59 -8.20 4.09
N THR A 155 -1.00 -9.45 4.34
CA THR A 155 -1.29 -10.43 3.29
C THR A 155 -2.76 -10.36 2.94
N ASN A 156 -3.08 -10.18 1.66
CA ASN A 156 -4.43 -10.07 1.16
C ASN A 156 -5.19 -11.41 1.32
N PRO A 157 -6.21 -11.50 2.18
CA PRO A 157 -6.99 -12.74 2.33
C PRO A 157 -7.80 -13.08 1.09
N ASN A 158 -7.95 -12.11 0.19
CA ASN A 158 -8.65 -12.24 -1.09
C ASN A 158 -7.71 -12.41 -2.28
N ALA A 159 -6.41 -12.67 -2.05
CA ALA A 159 -5.46 -12.94 -3.14
C ALA A 159 -5.92 -14.14 -3.98
N GLY A 160 -5.72 -14.05 -5.28
CA GLY A 160 -6.12 -15.07 -6.24
C GLY A 160 -7.04 -14.51 -7.33
N PHE A 161 -7.17 -15.30 -8.39
CA PHE A 161 -8.09 -14.96 -9.47
C PHE A 161 -9.53 -15.13 -8.99
N LYS A 162 -10.27 -14.03 -8.98
CA LYS A 162 -11.73 -14.02 -8.87
C LYS A 162 -12.25 -13.57 -10.22
N GLY A 163 -13.13 -14.35 -10.85
CA GLY A 163 -13.75 -13.95 -12.11
C GLY A 163 -14.21 -12.50 -12.00
N TRP A 164 -13.89 -11.69 -12.99
CA TRP A 164 -14.30 -10.29 -13.04
C TRP A 164 -15.81 -10.22 -13.27
N THR A 165 -16.52 -9.68 -12.29
CA THR A 165 -17.99 -9.48 -12.34
C THR A 165 -18.36 -8.01 -12.52
N GLY A 166 -17.43 -7.22 -12.96
CA GLY A 166 -17.33 -5.82 -13.09
C GLY A 166 -18.07 -4.86 -13.64
#